data_5e4c5bc2cbe9b35e56eea2a881abb5a9
#
_entry.id   5e4c5bc2cbe9b35e56eea2a881abb5a9
#
_cell.length_a   1.000
_cell.length_b   1.000
_cell.length_c   1.000
_cell.angle_alpha   90.00
_cell.angle_beta   90.00
_cell.angle_gamma   90.00
#
_symmetry.space_group_name_H-M   'P 1'
#
loop_
_entity.id
_entity.type
_entity.pdbx_description
1 polymer ?
#
loop_
_entity_poly.entity_id
_entity_poly.type
_entity_poly.pdbx_seq_one_letter_code
_entity_poly.pdbx_strand_id
1 'polypeptide(L)'
;MTDFLSSYKSVQVAEDLPNSNFENKKQFVEPVLLIRRIAFGIAIATWMVMAIGSATRVMNAGLACPDWPLCYGTVLPAEQMNLQVFLEWFHRLVASSVGFATIILFGTSWYFRQYLPQWLPWATSGALALVVFQGVLGGLTVTQLLRFDIVTAHLGTGLLFFSSLLAIATALKKYQHNDRRSSNSSKKLAWLGLAATGLVYLQSILGALVASQWALHQCFATQDMCIVLNTHLLGVIPATIASIAVVLTALLSKEIDQDLRQIASVAGLLVIAQVAIGYATYKLHLQVEPLTVSHQAIGSALLGSLVWFTVLAFKATKSEQNQAQPAIR
;
A
#
# COMPACT_ATOMS: atom_id res chain seq x y z
N MET A 1 17.06 12.04 -11.84
CA MET A 1 16.08 12.98 -11.24
C MET A 1 15.58 14.01 -12.27
N THR A 2 16.39 14.40 -13.24
CA THR A 2 16.05 15.30 -14.37
C THR A 2 15.06 14.68 -15.36
N ASP A 3 15.15 13.37 -15.66
CA ASP A 3 14.30 12.69 -16.65
C ASP A 3 12.84 12.50 -16.18
N PHE A 4 12.63 12.39 -14.86
CA PHE A 4 11.28 12.36 -14.28
C PHE A 4 10.52 13.70 -14.48
N LEU A 5 11.26 14.81 -14.56
CA LEU A 5 10.71 16.15 -14.75
C LEU A 5 10.33 16.45 -16.22
N SER A 6 11.09 15.93 -17.20
CA SER A 6 10.79 16.13 -18.62
C SER A 6 9.55 15.38 -19.06
N SER A 7 9.33 14.18 -18.51
CA SER A 7 8.19 13.33 -18.85
C SER A 7 6.84 13.84 -18.30
N TYR A 8 6.88 14.62 -17.18
CA TYR A 8 5.66 15.26 -16.65
C TYR A 8 5.18 16.41 -17.55
N LYS A 9 6.11 17.11 -18.24
CA LYS A 9 5.76 18.12 -19.23
C LYS A 9 4.98 17.53 -20.41
N SER A 10 5.26 16.29 -20.85
CA SER A 10 4.56 15.69 -21.97
C SER A 10 3.09 15.35 -21.68
N VAL A 11 2.72 15.08 -20.43
CA VAL A 11 1.31 14.87 -20.04
C VAL A 11 0.54 16.19 -19.97
N GLN A 12 1.18 17.29 -19.53
CA GLN A 12 0.54 18.62 -19.53
C GLN A 12 0.43 19.23 -20.93
N VAL A 13 1.45 19.04 -21.79
CA VAL A 13 1.41 19.52 -23.18
C VAL A 13 0.26 18.89 -24.00
N ALA A 14 -0.13 17.67 -23.70
CA ALA A 14 -1.29 17.02 -24.34
C ALA A 14 -2.64 17.66 -23.94
N GLU A 15 -2.69 18.39 -22.82
CA GLU A 15 -3.90 19.08 -22.35
C GLU A 15 -4.07 20.48 -22.95
N ASP A 16 -2.97 21.14 -23.32
CA ASP A 16 -2.95 22.54 -23.82
C ASP A 16 -3.03 22.64 -25.37
N LEU A 17 -3.18 21.51 -26.08
CA LEU A 17 -3.33 21.52 -27.53
C LEU A 17 -4.68 22.09 -27.96
N PRO A 18 -4.72 22.99 -28.99
CA PRO A 18 -5.96 23.56 -29.50
C PRO A 18 -6.88 22.47 -30.08
N ASN A 19 -8.19 22.77 -30.14
CA ASN A 19 -9.30 21.86 -30.47
C ASN A 19 -9.17 21.04 -31.79
N SER A 20 -8.18 21.29 -32.60
CA SER A 20 -7.94 20.58 -33.88
C SER A 20 -7.35 19.15 -33.75
N ASN A 21 -7.03 18.69 -32.52
CA ASN A 21 -6.38 17.41 -32.28
C ASN A 21 -7.14 16.50 -31.28
N PHE A 22 -8.47 16.42 -31.38
CA PHE A 22 -9.29 15.55 -30.51
C PHE A 22 -8.88 14.07 -30.56
N GLU A 23 -8.47 13.54 -31.70
CA GLU A 23 -8.00 12.15 -31.83
C GLU A 23 -6.68 11.91 -31.09
N ASN A 24 -5.73 12.82 -31.19
CA ASN A 24 -4.46 12.74 -30.46
C ASN A 24 -4.67 12.81 -28.94
N LYS A 25 -5.61 13.63 -28.48
CA LYS A 25 -5.93 13.75 -27.04
C LYS A 25 -6.53 12.47 -26.47
N LYS A 26 -7.44 11.78 -27.19
CA LYS A 26 -7.97 10.46 -26.82
C LYS A 26 -6.85 9.41 -26.73
N GLN A 27 -5.92 9.42 -27.66
CA GLN A 27 -4.84 8.45 -27.76
C GLN A 27 -3.88 8.47 -26.55
N PHE A 28 -3.73 9.61 -25.86
CA PHE A 28 -2.91 9.74 -24.65
C PHE A 28 -3.69 9.53 -23.35
N VAL A 29 -4.94 9.97 -23.27
CA VAL A 29 -5.72 9.94 -22.03
C VAL A 29 -6.23 8.54 -21.71
N GLU A 30 -6.65 7.77 -22.71
CA GLU A 30 -7.22 6.43 -22.48
C GLU A 30 -6.24 5.43 -21.87
N PRO A 31 -4.97 5.28 -22.35
CA PRO A 31 -4.01 4.36 -21.77
C PRO A 31 -3.63 4.72 -20.31
N VAL A 32 -3.47 6.01 -20.02
CA VAL A 32 -3.16 6.48 -18.64
C VAL A 32 -4.29 6.13 -17.69
N LEU A 33 -5.54 6.37 -18.10
CA LEU A 33 -6.70 6.06 -17.28
C LEU A 33 -6.88 4.56 -17.08
N LEU A 34 -6.64 3.76 -18.11
CA LEU A 34 -6.69 2.30 -18.04
C LEU A 34 -5.68 1.77 -17.03
N ILE A 35 -4.40 2.15 -17.16
CA ILE A 35 -3.34 1.70 -16.25
C ILE A 35 -3.62 2.14 -14.82
N ARG A 36 -4.09 3.38 -14.63
CA ARG A 36 -4.50 3.87 -13.31
C ARG A 36 -5.58 3.00 -12.69
N ARG A 37 -6.62 2.63 -13.46
CA ARG A 37 -7.73 1.79 -12.97
C ARG A 37 -7.25 0.38 -12.64
N ILE A 38 -6.42 -0.22 -13.49
CA ILE A 38 -5.83 -1.54 -13.25
C ILE A 38 -4.97 -1.51 -11.98
N ALA A 39 -4.04 -0.56 -11.85
CA ALA A 39 -3.17 -0.43 -10.68
C ALA A 39 -3.98 -0.25 -9.39
N PHE A 40 -5.02 0.58 -9.40
CA PHE A 40 -5.89 0.79 -8.24
C PHE A 40 -6.69 -0.48 -7.90
N GLY A 41 -7.24 -1.18 -8.90
CA GLY A 41 -7.95 -2.45 -8.70
C GLY A 41 -7.05 -3.53 -8.09
N ILE A 42 -5.80 -3.65 -8.59
CA ILE A 42 -4.81 -4.57 -8.02
C ILE A 42 -4.46 -4.16 -6.58
N ALA A 43 -4.34 -2.86 -6.27
CA ALA A 43 -4.08 -2.40 -4.91
C ALA A 43 -5.21 -2.82 -3.95
N ILE A 44 -6.48 -2.67 -4.33
CA ILE A 44 -7.61 -3.13 -3.52
C ILE A 44 -7.59 -4.64 -3.33
N ALA A 45 -7.35 -5.40 -4.41
CA ALA A 45 -7.22 -6.85 -4.33
C ALA A 45 -6.05 -7.28 -3.42
N THR A 46 -4.91 -6.59 -3.49
CA THR A 46 -3.76 -6.83 -2.61
C THR A 46 -4.10 -6.58 -1.15
N TRP A 47 -4.83 -5.50 -0.84
CA TRP A 47 -5.31 -5.22 0.50
C TRP A 47 -6.20 -6.35 1.04
N MET A 48 -7.12 -6.85 0.21
CA MET A 48 -7.96 -8.01 0.57
C MET A 48 -7.12 -9.27 0.79
N VAL A 49 -6.13 -9.55 -0.08
CA VAL A 49 -5.21 -10.70 0.09
C VAL A 49 -4.46 -10.61 1.41
N MET A 50 -3.99 -9.43 1.80
CA MET A 50 -3.31 -9.24 3.09
C MET A 50 -4.27 -9.51 4.27
N ALA A 51 -5.52 -9.12 4.19
CA ALA A 51 -6.52 -9.43 5.22
C ALA A 51 -6.82 -10.94 5.30
N ILE A 52 -6.99 -11.60 4.15
CA ILE A 52 -7.17 -13.06 4.09
C ILE A 52 -5.93 -13.78 4.64
N GLY A 53 -4.72 -13.35 4.26
CA GLY A 53 -3.47 -13.90 4.78
C GLY A 53 -3.31 -13.72 6.29
N SER A 54 -3.81 -12.60 6.84
CA SER A 54 -3.89 -12.40 8.29
C SER A 54 -4.85 -13.41 8.93
N ALA A 55 -6.03 -13.62 8.35
CA ALA A 55 -7.00 -14.62 8.83
C ALA A 55 -6.40 -16.03 8.75
N THR A 56 -5.78 -16.40 7.64
CA THR A 56 -5.09 -17.69 7.45
C THR A 56 -4.09 -17.94 8.58
N ARG A 57 -3.32 -16.93 8.96
CA ARG A 57 -2.32 -17.03 10.00
C ARG A 57 -2.93 -17.11 11.40
N VAL A 58 -3.86 -16.23 11.74
CA VAL A 58 -4.47 -16.13 13.08
C VAL A 58 -5.29 -17.38 13.40
N MET A 59 -5.93 -17.97 12.39
CA MET A 59 -6.73 -19.18 12.52
C MET A 59 -5.90 -20.49 12.35
N ASN A 60 -4.56 -20.40 12.47
CA ASN A 60 -3.64 -21.54 12.34
C ASN A 60 -3.79 -22.34 11.04
N ALA A 61 -4.16 -21.64 9.96
CA ALA A 61 -4.39 -22.25 8.66
C ALA A 61 -3.17 -22.20 7.72
N GLY A 62 -2.06 -21.57 8.12
CA GLY A 62 -0.92 -21.28 7.21
C GLY A 62 -0.08 -22.50 6.82
N LEU A 63 -0.37 -23.69 7.34
CA LEU A 63 0.22 -24.99 6.95
C LEU A 63 -0.88 -26.02 6.70
N ALA A 64 -2.11 -25.62 6.41
CA ALA A 64 -3.21 -26.53 6.11
C ALA A 64 -3.05 -27.22 4.74
N CYS A 65 -2.33 -26.57 3.81
CA CYS A 65 -1.87 -27.16 2.55
C CYS A 65 -0.41 -27.61 2.71
N PRO A 66 -0.10 -28.92 2.70
CA PRO A 66 1.24 -29.41 3.02
C PRO A 66 2.28 -29.14 1.92
N ASP A 67 1.86 -28.84 0.72
CA ASP A 67 2.68 -28.64 -0.47
C ASP A 67 2.50 -27.23 -1.07
N TRP A 68 3.40 -26.86 -1.96
CA TRP A 68 3.38 -25.61 -2.71
C TRP A 68 3.96 -25.84 -4.12
N PRO A 69 3.36 -25.29 -5.18
CA PRO A 69 2.24 -24.31 -5.25
C PRO A 69 0.84 -24.91 -5.11
N LEU A 70 0.70 -26.21 -5.19
CA LEU A 70 -0.57 -26.94 -5.08
C LEU A 70 -1.02 -27.06 -3.61
N CYS A 71 -2.14 -27.72 -3.39
CA CYS A 71 -2.65 -28.09 -2.08
C CYS A 71 -3.10 -29.55 -2.14
N TYR A 72 -2.44 -30.44 -1.40
CA TYR A 72 -2.61 -31.91 -1.50
C TYR A 72 -2.42 -32.43 -2.93
N GLY A 73 -1.42 -31.89 -3.64
CA GLY A 73 -1.11 -32.29 -5.02
C GLY A 73 -2.13 -31.85 -6.07
N THR A 74 -3.16 -31.09 -5.70
CA THR A 74 -4.27 -30.67 -6.58
C THR A 74 -4.46 -29.15 -6.59
N VAL A 75 -5.09 -28.64 -7.65
CA VAL A 75 -5.47 -27.21 -7.74
C VAL A 75 -6.65 -26.90 -6.80
N LEU A 76 -7.58 -27.84 -6.63
CA LEU A 76 -8.74 -27.72 -5.73
C LEU A 76 -8.80 -28.98 -4.85
N PRO A 77 -8.43 -28.90 -3.56
CA PRO A 77 -8.42 -30.03 -2.62
C PRO A 77 -9.83 -30.29 -2.07
N ALA A 78 -10.78 -30.70 -2.93
CA ALA A 78 -12.18 -30.83 -2.58
C ALA A 78 -12.42 -31.84 -1.46
N GLU A 79 -11.69 -32.95 -1.44
CA GLU A 79 -11.85 -34.03 -0.45
C GLU A 79 -11.32 -33.63 0.95
N GLN A 80 -10.29 -32.77 1.01
CA GLN A 80 -9.65 -32.33 2.25
C GLN A 80 -10.23 -30.99 2.74
N MET A 81 -11.23 -30.44 2.05
CA MET A 81 -11.74 -29.10 2.30
C MET A 81 -12.35 -28.96 3.70
N ASN A 82 -11.75 -28.10 4.48
CA ASN A 82 -12.25 -27.59 5.77
C ASN A 82 -11.93 -26.09 5.86
N LEU A 83 -12.28 -25.43 6.95
CA LEU A 83 -12.09 -23.98 7.07
C LEU A 83 -10.62 -23.57 6.90
N GLN A 84 -9.68 -24.29 7.50
CA GLN A 84 -8.24 -23.98 7.44
C GLN A 84 -7.69 -24.18 6.01
N VAL A 85 -8.01 -25.33 5.40
CA VAL A 85 -7.64 -25.61 4.01
C VAL A 85 -8.24 -24.58 3.07
N PHE A 86 -9.52 -24.22 3.27
CA PHE A 86 -10.17 -23.18 2.47
C PHE A 86 -9.47 -21.83 2.58
N LEU A 87 -9.14 -21.38 3.79
CA LEU A 87 -8.47 -20.08 3.98
C LEU A 87 -7.11 -20.02 3.28
N GLU A 88 -6.30 -21.05 3.42
CA GLU A 88 -4.97 -21.08 2.78
C GLU A 88 -5.08 -21.23 1.26
N TRP A 89 -5.90 -22.16 0.77
CA TRP A 89 -6.14 -22.33 -0.64
C TRP A 89 -6.69 -21.06 -1.30
N PHE A 90 -7.68 -20.43 -0.67
CA PHE A 90 -8.30 -19.21 -1.18
C PHE A 90 -7.32 -18.04 -1.17
N HIS A 91 -6.50 -17.90 -0.13
CA HIS A 91 -5.40 -16.93 -0.09
C HIS A 91 -4.45 -17.11 -1.29
N ARG A 92 -4.01 -18.33 -1.56
CA ARG A 92 -3.14 -18.65 -2.71
C ARG A 92 -3.81 -18.34 -4.05
N LEU A 93 -5.09 -18.69 -4.20
CA LEU A 93 -5.87 -18.42 -5.41
C LEU A 93 -5.96 -16.93 -5.72
N VAL A 94 -6.34 -16.12 -4.73
CA VAL A 94 -6.48 -14.67 -4.90
C VAL A 94 -5.11 -14.02 -5.09
N ALA A 95 -4.06 -14.47 -4.38
CA ALA A 95 -2.69 -13.99 -4.57
C ALA A 95 -2.17 -14.29 -5.99
N SER A 96 -2.46 -15.47 -6.53
CA SER A 96 -2.11 -15.83 -7.92
C SER A 96 -2.85 -14.94 -8.93
N SER A 97 -4.12 -14.62 -8.67
CA SER A 97 -4.90 -13.70 -9.49
C SER A 97 -4.33 -12.28 -9.49
N VAL A 98 -3.86 -11.80 -8.33
CA VAL A 98 -3.14 -10.52 -8.19
C VAL A 98 -1.83 -10.55 -8.99
N GLY A 99 -1.08 -11.65 -8.92
CA GLY A 99 0.14 -11.83 -9.71
C GLY A 99 -0.14 -11.75 -11.21
N PHE A 100 -1.15 -12.45 -11.69
CA PHE A 100 -1.56 -12.42 -13.10
C PHE A 100 -2.03 -11.04 -13.55
N ALA A 101 -2.84 -10.36 -12.73
CA ALA A 101 -3.26 -8.98 -13.02
C ALA A 101 -2.07 -8.00 -13.07
N THR A 102 -1.02 -8.25 -12.27
CA THR A 102 0.20 -7.44 -12.31
C THR A 102 1.01 -7.68 -13.60
N ILE A 103 1.02 -8.90 -14.12
CA ILE A 103 1.61 -9.19 -15.45
C ILE A 103 0.86 -8.41 -16.54
N ILE A 104 -0.48 -8.35 -16.48
CA ILE A 104 -1.28 -7.55 -17.41
C ILE A 104 -0.95 -6.05 -17.25
N LEU A 105 -0.83 -5.54 -16.03
CA LEU A 105 -0.44 -4.15 -15.78
C LEU A 105 0.93 -3.82 -16.39
N PHE A 106 1.91 -4.69 -16.19
CA PHE A 106 3.24 -4.57 -16.78
C PHE A 106 3.17 -4.59 -18.30
N GLY A 107 2.54 -5.60 -18.90
CA GLY A 107 2.43 -5.77 -20.36
C GLY A 107 1.72 -4.58 -21.02
N THR A 108 0.60 -4.12 -20.47
CA THR A 108 -0.11 -2.94 -20.96
C THR A 108 0.72 -1.66 -20.86
N SER A 109 1.48 -1.49 -19.80
CA SER A 109 2.34 -0.33 -19.59
C SER A 109 3.49 -0.29 -20.61
N TRP A 110 4.10 -1.43 -20.94
CA TRP A 110 5.15 -1.52 -21.96
C TRP A 110 4.60 -1.42 -23.37
N TYR A 111 3.41 -1.96 -23.65
CA TYR A 111 2.75 -1.84 -24.94
C TYR A 111 2.43 -0.38 -25.28
N PHE A 112 1.90 0.38 -24.32
CA PHE A 112 1.54 1.78 -24.50
C PHE A 112 2.66 2.77 -24.12
N ARG A 113 3.91 2.32 -23.93
CA ARG A 113 5.02 3.14 -23.39
C ARG A 113 5.26 4.46 -24.10
N GLN A 114 4.99 4.54 -25.41
CA GLN A 114 5.13 5.76 -26.19
C GLN A 114 4.10 6.85 -25.87
N TYR A 115 2.97 6.46 -25.26
CA TYR A 115 1.87 7.34 -24.84
C TYR A 115 1.88 7.60 -23.31
N LEU A 116 2.86 7.08 -22.58
CA LEU A 116 2.91 7.10 -21.15
C LEU A 116 4.12 7.89 -20.64
N PRO A 117 4.08 8.43 -19.41
CA PRO A 117 5.27 8.98 -18.76
C PRO A 117 6.40 7.93 -18.73
N GLN A 118 7.64 8.33 -19.04
CA GLN A 118 8.80 7.44 -19.16
C GLN A 118 9.07 6.61 -17.89
N TRP A 119 8.74 7.14 -16.72
CA TRP A 119 8.92 6.43 -15.45
C TRP A 119 7.93 5.27 -15.25
N LEU A 120 6.77 5.29 -15.93
CA LEU A 120 5.66 4.38 -15.63
C LEU A 120 5.93 2.92 -16.01
N PRO A 121 6.49 2.58 -17.19
CA PRO A 121 6.88 1.20 -17.50
C PRO A 121 7.89 0.63 -16.49
N TRP A 122 8.83 1.46 -16.02
CA TRP A 122 9.80 1.04 -15.01
C TRP A 122 9.17 0.84 -13.64
N ALA A 123 8.22 1.69 -13.23
CA ALA A 123 7.48 1.52 -11.99
C ALA A 123 6.63 0.24 -12.00
N THR A 124 5.98 -0.08 -13.11
CA THR A 124 5.22 -1.34 -13.24
C THR A 124 6.14 -2.57 -13.31
N SER A 125 7.36 -2.44 -13.87
CA SER A 125 8.40 -3.47 -13.80
C SER A 125 8.83 -3.73 -12.35
N GLY A 126 9.02 -2.68 -11.55
CA GLY A 126 9.30 -2.78 -10.12
C GLY A 126 8.17 -3.47 -9.35
N ALA A 127 6.91 -3.14 -9.67
CA ALA A 127 5.75 -3.80 -9.08
C ALA A 127 5.69 -5.30 -9.45
N LEU A 128 6.01 -5.65 -10.71
CA LEU A 128 6.12 -7.05 -11.13
C LEU A 128 7.24 -7.79 -10.38
N ALA A 129 8.41 -7.18 -10.24
CA ALA A 129 9.50 -7.78 -9.46
C ALA A 129 9.09 -8.02 -7.99
N LEU A 130 8.39 -7.07 -7.37
CA LEU A 130 7.87 -7.22 -6.00
C LEU A 130 6.85 -8.36 -5.89
N VAL A 131 5.91 -8.51 -6.83
CA VAL A 131 4.91 -9.59 -6.75
C VAL A 131 5.53 -10.96 -7.03
N VAL A 132 6.53 -11.06 -7.90
CA VAL A 132 7.30 -12.30 -8.08
C VAL A 132 8.02 -12.66 -6.78
N PHE A 133 8.67 -11.70 -6.15
CA PHE A 133 9.32 -11.90 -4.85
C PHE A 133 8.31 -12.29 -3.76
N GLN A 134 7.09 -11.74 -3.78
CA GLN A 134 5.98 -12.17 -2.92
C GLN A 134 5.62 -13.65 -3.11
N GLY A 135 5.57 -14.12 -4.35
CA GLY A 135 5.34 -15.53 -4.66
C GLY A 135 6.43 -16.43 -4.06
N VAL A 136 7.70 -16.04 -4.20
CA VAL A 136 8.84 -16.77 -3.60
C VAL A 136 8.73 -16.80 -2.08
N LEU A 137 8.51 -15.65 -1.44
CA LEU A 137 8.34 -15.59 0.02
C LEU A 137 7.12 -16.39 0.47
N GLY A 138 6.00 -16.34 -0.27
CA GLY A 138 4.81 -17.15 0.00
C GLY A 138 5.10 -18.64 -0.02
N GLY A 139 5.86 -19.15 -1.01
CA GLY A 139 6.34 -20.52 -1.02
C GLY A 139 7.24 -20.84 0.17
N LEU A 140 8.14 -19.92 0.52
CA LEU A 140 9.04 -20.09 1.67
C LEU A 140 8.29 -20.10 3.00
N THR A 141 7.17 -19.40 3.16
CA THR A 141 6.36 -19.48 4.40
C THR A 141 5.90 -20.91 4.67
N VAL A 142 5.55 -21.67 3.63
CA VAL A 142 5.13 -23.07 3.73
C VAL A 142 6.33 -23.99 3.94
N THR A 143 7.33 -23.93 3.05
CA THR A 143 8.47 -24.84 3.05
C THR A 143 9.42 -24.66 4.24
N GLN A 144 9.41 -23.46 4.86
CA GLN A 144 10.19 -23.15 6.06
C GLN A 144 9.30 -23.10 7.33
N LEU A 145 8.13 -23.75 7.29
CA LEU A 145 7.25 -23.96 8.43
C LEU A 145 6.95 -22.65 9.21
N LEU A 146 6.54 -21.61 8.50
CA LEU A 146 6.15 -20.31 9.04
C LEU A 146 7.25 -19.60 9.86
N ARG A 147 8.51 -19.74 9.49
CA ARG A 147 9.59 -18.98 10.13
C ARG A 147 9.22 -17.50 10.24
N PHE A 148 9.41 -16.94 11.42
CA PHE A 148 8.93 -15.58 11.76
C PHE A 148 9.54 -14.49 10.89
N ASP A 149 10.80 -14.60 10.51
CA ASP A 149 11.52 -13.67 9.64
C ASP A 149 10.95 -13.69 8.20
N ILE A 150 10.66 -14.87 7.67
CA ILE A 150 10.07 -15.05 6.33
C ILE A 150 8.63 -14.50 6.31
N VAL A 151 7.82 -14.85 7.31
CA VAL A 151 6.44 -14.34 7.41
C VAL A 151 6.43 -12.81 7.54
N THR A 152 7.33 -12.25 8.33
CA THR A 152 7.47 -10.79 8.47
C THR A 152 7.95 -10.13 7.18
N ALA A 153 8.94 -10.73 6.49
CA ALA A 153 9.41 -10.26 5.19
C ALA A 153 8.30 -10.33 4.13
N HIS A 154 7.49 -11.40 4.13
CA HIS A 154 6.36 -11.55 3.23
C HIS A 154 5.31 -10.45 3.44
N LEU A 155 4.92 -10.14 4.68
CA LEU A 155 4.01 -9.02 4.95
C LEU A 155 4.65 -7.67 4.60
N GLY A 156 5.90 -7.44 4.97
CA GLY A 156 6.60 -6.17 4.72
C GLY A 156 6.71 -5.85 3.23
N THR A 157 7.14 -6.80 2.44
CA THR A 157 7.23 -6.64 0.98
C THR A 157 5.84 -6.59 0.32
N GLY A 158 4.81 -7.25 0.90
CA GLY A 158 3.41 -7.09 0.49
C GLY A 158 2.90 -5.66 0.70
N LEU A 159 3.23 -5.03 1.82
CA LEU A 159 2.92 -3.62 2.10
C LEU A 159 3.66 -2.67 1.13
N LEU A 160 4.91 -2.99 0.74
CA LEU A 160 5.64 -2.22 -0.28
C LEU A 160 4.99 -2.37 -1.66
N PHE A 161 4.58 -3.57 -2.04
CA PHE A 161 3.87 -3.82 -3.29
C PHE A 161 2.54 -3.05 -3.34
N PHE A 162 1.72 -3.15 -2.30
CA PHE A 162 0.49 -2.39 -2.12
C PHE A 162 0.72 -0.87 -2.23
N SER A 163 1.72 -0.36 -1.50
CA SER A 163 2.09 1.05 -1.51
C SER A 163 2.56 1.53 -2.89
N SER A 164 3.32 0.71 -3.62
CA SER A 164 3.79 1.03 -4.97
C SER A 164 2.64 1.15 -5.98
N LEU A 165 1.67 0.25 -5.91
CA LEU A 165 0.47 0.29 -6.75
C LEU A 165 -0.39 1.53 -6.47
N LEU A 166 -0.60 1.86 -5.19
CA LEU A 166 -1.30 3.08 -4.79
C LEU A 166 -0.55 4.34 -5.24
N ALA A 167 0.77 4.35 -5.12
CA ALA A 167 1.60 5.46 -5.59
C ALA A 167 1.49 5.64 -7.10
N ILE A 168 1.55 4.55 -7.90
CA ILE A 168 1.33 4.58 -9.34
C ILE A 168 -0.07 5.13 -9.67
N ALA A 169 -1.12 4.57 -9.07
CA ALA A 169 -2.49 4.98 -9.33
C ALA A 169 -2.74 6.46 -8.96
N THR A 170 -2.15 6.92 -7.85
CA THR A 170 -2.29 8.30 -7.38
C THR A 170 -1.47 9.27 -8.23
N ALA A 171 -0.26 8.89 -8.63
CA ALA A 171 0.58 9.69 -9.51
C ALA A 171 -0.08 9.93 -10.88
N LEU A 172 -0.87 8.98 -11.37
CA LEU A 172 -1.63 9.10 -12.61
C LEU A 172 -2.99 9.81 -12.46
N LYS A 173 -3.44 10.11 -11.22
CA LYS A 173 -4.67 10.89 -11.01
C LYS A 173 -4.45 12.31 -11.53
N LYS A 174 -5.40 12.86 -12.32
CA LYS A 174 -5.38 14.27 -12.70
C LYS A 174 -5.50 15.12 -11.43
N TYR A 175 -4.59 16.06 -11.25
CA TYR A 175 -4.58 16.98 -10.12
C TYR A 175 -5.12 18.33 -10.58
N GLN A 176 -6.22 18.78 -9.99
CA GLN A 176 -6.76 20.13 -10.22
C GLN A 176 -6.13 21.06 -9.18
N HIS A 177 -5.36 22.02 -9.68
CA HIS A 177 -4.69 22.99 -8.84
C HIS A 177 -5.66 24.06 -8.35
N ASN A 178 -5.48 24.49 -7.10
CA ASN A 178 -6.19 25.64 -6.54
C ASN A 178 -5.18 26.81 -6.41
N ASP A 179 -5.44 27.90 -7.14
CA ASP A 179 -4.52 29.05 -7.27
C ASP A 179 -4.19 29.79 -5.96
N ARG A 180 -4.81 29.42 -4.85
CA ARG A 180 -4.66 30.11 -3.55
C ARG A 180 -3.53 29.59 -2.67
N ARG A 181 -2.64 28.73 -3.16
CA ARG A 181 -1.71 27.99 -2.32
C ARG A 181 -0.31 28.59 -2.25
N SER A 182 0.32 28.49 -1.06
CA SER A 182 1.74 28.81 -0.85
C SER A 182 2.63 27.57 -1.03
N SER A 183 3.58 27.62 -1.96
CA SER A 183 4.53 26.55 -2.30
C SER A 183 5.26 25.94 -1.09
N ASN A 184 5.55 26.75 -0.09
CA ASN A 184 6.31 26.32 1.09
C ASN A 184 5.46 25.47 2.06
N SER A 185 4.14 25.70 2.12
CA SER A 185 3.19 24.91 2.93
C SER A 185 3.03 23.49 2.38
N SER A 186 2.89 23.37 1.06
CA SER A 186 2.73 22.08 0.37
C SER A 186 3.94 21.18 0.53
N LYS A 187 5.15 21.75 0.44
CA LYS A 187 6.40 20.98 0.60
C LYS A 187 6.55 20.41 2.01
N LYS A 188 6.27 21.22 3.04
CA LYS A 188 6.30 20.76 4.44
C LYS A 188 5.32 19.62 4.67
N LEU A 189 4.11 19.73 4.12
CA LEU A 189 3.06 18.73 4.25
C LEU A 189 3.43 17.42 3.55
N ALA A 190 4.06 17.47 2.38
CA ALA A 190 4.53 16.28 1.66
C ALA A 190 5.60 15.51 2.45
N TRP A 191 6.57 16.22 3.07
CA TRP A 191 7.59 15.58 3.89
C TRP A 191 7.04 15.03 5.20
N LEU A 192 6.08 15.72 5.82
CA LEU A 192 5.38 15.21 7.00
C LEU A 192 4.59 13.94 6.66
N GLY A 193 3.90 13.91 5.53
CA GLY A 193 3.21 12.73 5.01
C GLY A 193 4.17 11.56 4.78
N LEU A 194 5.34 11.83 4.17
CA LEU A 194 6.36 10.81 3.94
C LEU A 194 6.90 10.24 5.26
N ALA A 195 7.19 11.09 6.24
CA ALA A 195 7.65 10.66 7.56
C ALA A 195 6.60 9.79 8.27
N ALA A 196 5.32 10.21 8.25
CA ALA A 196 4.23 9.43 8.83
C ALA A 196 4.06 8.07 8.11
N THR A 197 4.13 8.06 6.78
CA THR A 197 4.10 6.83 5.97
C THR A 197 5.22 5.87 6.38
N GLY A 198 6.45 6.36 6.51
CA GLY A 198 7.60 5.56 6.93
C GLY A 198 7.45 5.00 8.34
N LEU A 199 6.97 5.82 9.29
CA LEU A 199 6.74 5.38 10.67
C LEU A 199 5.63 4.33 10.76
N VAL A 200 4.52 4.51 10.04
CA VAL A 200 3.43 3.51 10.01
C VAL A 200 3.87 2.22 9.32
N TYR A 201 4.69 2.30 8.27
CA TYR A 201 5.27 1.11 7.64
C TYR A 201 6.17 0.34 8.63
N LEU A 202 7.11 1.01 9.30
CA LEU A 202 7.98 0.39 10.30
C LEU A 202 7.18 -0.20 11.45
N GLN A 203 6.14 0.51 11.91
CA GLN A 203 5.24 0.04 12.95
C GLN A 203 4.47 -1.22 12.52
N SER A 204 4.11 -1.33 11.23
CA SER A 204 3.48 -2.53 10.68
C SER A 204 4.44 -3.75 10.68
N ILE A 205 5.73 -3.53 10.41
CA ILE A 205 6.76 -4.59 10.51
C ILE A 205 6.92 -5.05 11.97
N LEU A 206 6.99 -4.12 12.93
CA LEU A 206 7.04 -4.46 14.35
C LEU A 206 5.80 -5.25 14.77
N GLY A 207 4.61 -4.87 14.29
CA GLY A 207 3.37 -5.61 14.52
C GLY A 207 3.38 -7.02 13.92
N ALA A 208 3.98 -7.19 12.74
CA ALA A 208 4.16 -8.51 12.12
C ALA A 208 5.05 -9.42 12.96
N LEU A 209 6.12 -8.90 13.53
CA LEU A 209 6.98 -9.62 14.46
C LEU A 209 6.23 -10.06 15.73
N VAL A 210 5.45 -9.15 16.35
CA VAL A 210 4.61 -9.49 17.53
C VAL A 210 3.63 -10.59 17.20
N ALA A 211 2.98 -10.48 16.04
CA ALA A 211 1.99 -11.44 15.61
C ALA A 211 2.61 -12.74 15.06
N SER A 212 3.94 -12.90 14.96
CA SER A 212 4.56 -14.18 14.63
C SER A 212 4.35 -15.19 15.75
N GLN A 213 4.14 -16.47 15.43
CA GLN A 213 3.90 -17.51 16.44
C GLN A 213 5.02 -17.60 17.48
N TRP A 214 6.26 -17.37 17.03
CA TRP A 214 7.42 -17.37 17.93
C TRP A 214 7.33 -16.26 19.00
N ALA A 215 7.03 -15.03 18.60
CA ALA A 215 6.88 -13.91 19.53
C ALA A 215 5.65 -14.06 20.44
N LEU A 216 4.56 -14.62 19.92
CA LEU A 216 3.34 -14.86 20.66
C LEU A 216 3.60 -15.76 21.88
N HIS A 217 4.26 -16.91 21.66
CA HIS A 217 4.57 -17.86 22.74
C HIS A 217 5.54 -17.28 23.77
N GLN A 218 6.54 -16.52 23.33
CA GLN A 218 7.52 -15.94 24.25
C GLN A 218 6.96 -14.75 25.04
N CYS A 219 6.14 -13.89 24.40
CA CYS A 219 5.65 -12.67 25.02
C CYS A 219 4.59 -12.89 26.07
N PHE A 220 3.79 -13.95 25.97
CA PHE A 220 2.71 -14.22 26.92
C PHE A 220 3.02 -15.35 27.90
N ALA A 221 4.09 -16.10 27.69
CA ALA A 221 4.53 -17.16 28.59
C ALA A 221 5.52 -16.67 29.66
N THR A 222 6.34 -15.64 29.40
CA THR A 222 7.32 -15.09 30.33
C THR A 222 7.31 -13.56 30.26
N GLN A 223 6.97 -12.88 31.36
CA GLN A 223 6.79 -11.42 31.45
C GLN A 223 8.06 -10.61 31.12
N ASP A 224 9.24 -11.21 31.22
CA ASP A 224 10.51 -10.47 31.18
C ASP A 224 11.20 -10.40 29.80
N MET A 225 10.72 -11.09 28.76
CA MET A 225 11.44 -11.21 27.49
C MET A 225 10.69 -10.67 26.26
N CYS A 226 9.64 -9.88 26.42
CA CYS A 226 8.88 -9.38 25.30
C CYS A 226 9.41 -8.05 24.72
N ILE A 227 10.69 -8.02 24.32
CA ILE A 227 11.30 -6.86 23.67
C ILE A 227 10.50 -6.47 22.42
N VAL A 228 10.04 -7.47 21.63
CA VAL A 228 9.31 -7.23 20.37
C VAL A 228 7.96 -6.56 20.64
N LEU A 229 7.19 -7.03 21.63
CA LEU A 229 5.92 -6.41 22.02
C LEU A 229 6.14 -4.99 22.56
N ASN A 230 7.10 -4.82 23.46
CA ASN A 230 7.42 -3.51 24.04
C ASN A 230 7.88 -2.52 22.96
N THR A 231 8.70 -2.96 21.99
CA THR A 231 9.13 -2.12 20.89
C THR A 231 7.95 -1.73 20.01
N HIS A 232 7.01 -2.66 19.75
CA HIS A 232 5.78 -2.35 19.00
C HIS A 232 4.92 -1.33 19.79
N LEU A 233 4.71 -1.51 21.08
CA LEU A 233 3.93 -0.59 21.93
C LEU A 233 4.57 0.81 21.99
N LEU A 234 5.89 0.90 22.14
CA LEU A 234 6.61 2.17 22.09
C LEU A 234 6.54 2.83 20.71
N GLY A 235 6.64 2.05 19.65
CA GLY A 235 6.57 2.54 18.26
C GLY A 235 5.18 3.07 17.87
N VAL A 236 4.11 2.69 18.59
CA VAL A 236 2.76 3.26 18.40
C VAL A 236 2.78 4.77 18.62
N ILE A 237 3.57 5.27 19.60
CA ILE A 237 3.59 6.69 19.96
C ILE A 237 4.04 7.57 18.79
N PRO A 238 5.25 7.42 18.23
CA PRO A 238 5.70 8.26 17.12
C PRO A 238 4.86 8.09 15.85
N ALA A 239 4.40 6.87 15.52
CA ALA A 239 3.55 6.62 14.37
C ALA A 239 2.19 7.32 14.49
N THR A 240 1.57 7.29 15.67
CA THR A 240 0.29 7.96 15.94
C THR A 240 0.46 9.48 15.94
N ILE A 241 1.49 10.02 16.60
CA ILE A 241 1.76 11.46 16.64
C ILE A 241 1.98 12.00 15.23
N ALA A 242 2.81 11.33 14.40
CA ALA A 242 3.08 11.76 13.03
C ALA A 242 1.81 11.72 12.16
N SER A 243 0.99 10.67 12.29
CA SER A 243 -0.27 10.54 11.57
C SER A 243 -1.27 11.63 11.97
N ILE A 244 -1.43 11.89 13.27
CA ILE A 244 -2.27 12.99 13.79
C ILE A 244 -1.75 14.34 13.31
N ALA A 245 -0.44 14.56 13.29
CA ALA A 245 0.15 15.80 12.79
C ALA A 245 -0.19 16.04 11.32
N VAL A 246 -0.14 15.00 10.45
CA VAL A 246 -0.60 15.07 9.06
C VAL A 246 -2.06 15.50 9.01
N VAL A 247 -2.93 14.83 9.78
CA VAL A 247 -4.37 15.07 9.80
C VAL A 247 -4.68 16.51 10.26
N LEU A 248 -4.14 16.91 11.39
CA LEU A 248 -4.39 18.25 11.94
C LEU A 248 -3.86 19.36 11.00
N THR A 249 -2.65 19.21 10.49
CA THR A 249 -2.09 20.19 9.55
C THR A 249 -2.94 20.29 8.28
N ALA A 250 -3.44 19.17 7.76
CA ALA A 250 -4.30 19.16 6.59
C ALA A 250 -5.70 19.74 6.87
N LEU A 251 -6.31 19.46 8.02
CA LEU A 251 -7.66 19.94 8.34
C LEU A 251 -7.68 21.41 8.77
N LEU A 252 -6.67 21.88 9.48
CA LEU A 252 -6.58 23.25 9.97
C LEU A 252 -6.11 24.25 8.91
N SER A 253 -5.40 23.80 7.89
CA SER A 253 -4.95 24.69 6.80
C SER A 253 -6.11 25.06 5.88
N LYS A 254 -6.36 26.37 5.73
CA LYS A 254 -7.40 26.91 4.83
C LYS A 254 -7.04 26.80 3.34
N GLU A 255 -5.76 26.61 3.04
CA GLU A 255 -5.20 26.66 1.69
C GLU A 255 -5.07 25.25 1.03
N ILE A 256 -5.47 24.18 1.71
CA ILE A 256 -5.31 22.82 1.22
C ILE A 256 -6.49 22.39 0.35
N ASP A 257 -6.18 21.69 -0.75
CA ASP A 257 -7.18 21.15 -1.67
C ASP A 257 -8.13 20.17 -0.99
N GLN A 258 -9.35 20.11 -1.50
CA GLN A 258 -10.38 19.23 -0.98
C GLN A 258 -9.98 17.75 -1.00
N ASP A 259 -9.29 17.29 -2.06
CA ASP A 259 -8.78 15.92 -2.16
C ASP A 259 -7.85 15.56 -1.00
N LEU A 260 -6.89 16.44 -0.68
CA LEU A 260 -5.96 16.22 0.44
C LEU A 260 -6.67 16.26 1.79
N ARG A 261 -7.67 17.14 1.94
CA ARG A 261 -8.47 17.19 3.16
C ARG A 261 -9.31 15.94 3.36
N GLN A 262 -9.93 15.42 2.29
CA GLN A 262 -10.72 14.19 2.35
C GLN A 262 -9.87 12.99 2.74
N ILE A 263 -8.71 12.79 2.08
CA ILE A 263 -7.85 11.65 2.41
C ILE A 263 -7.23 11.78 3.82
N ALA A 264 -6.94 13.00 4.28
CA ALA A 264 -6.50 13.24 5.65
C ALA A 264 -7.61 12.92 6.66
N SER A 265 -8.87 13.23 6.37
CA SER A 265 -10.01 12.85 7.22
C SER A 265 -10.16 11.33 7.31
N VAL A 266 -10.00 10.61 6.19
CA VAL A 266 -10.00 9.14 6.17
C VAL A 266 -8.84 8.60 7.02
N ALA A 267 -7.63 9.15 6.86
CA ALA A 267 -6.49 8.76 7.68
C ALA A 267 -6.75 9.00 9.17
N GLY A 268 -7.40 10.10 9.54
CA GLY A 268 -7.78 10.42 10.92
C GLY A 268 -8.73 9.38 11.53
N LEU A 269 -9.76 8.98 10.79
CA LEU A 269 -10.67 7.91 11.23
C LEU A 269 -9.94 6.58 11.39
N LEU A 270 -9.05 6.25 10.43
CA LEU A 270 -8.27 5.02 10.48
C LEU A 270 -7.27 5.00 11.65
N VAL A 271 -6.65 6.13 12.01
CA VAL A 271 -5.77 6.22 13.19
C VAL A 271 -6.56 5.93 14.47
N ILE A 272 -7.74 6.53 14.62
CA ILE A 272 -8.59 6.29 15.81
C ILE A 272 -8.97 4.81 15.89
N ALA A 273 -9.46 4.24 14.79
CA ALA A 273 -9.82 2.82 14.72
C ALA A 273 -8.63 1.91 15.01
N GLN A 274 -7.45 2.23 14.43
CA GLN A 274 -6.22 1.45 14.60
C GLN A 274 -5.76 1.39 16.07
N VAL A 275 -5.78 2.53 16.76
CA VAL A 275 -5.39 2.59 18.18
C VAL A 275 -6.42 1.85 19.04
N ALA A 276 -7.72 2.06 18.81
CA ALA A 276 -8.77 1.41 19.58
C ALA A 276 -8.75 -0.12 19.42
N ILE A 277 -8.67 -0.62 18.18
CA ILE A 277 -8.64 -2.06 17.91
C ILE A 277 -7.30 -2.65 18.39
N GLY A 278 -6.18 -1.95 18.21
CA GLY A 278 -4.88 -2.39 18.71
C GLY A 278 -4.86 -2.55 20.23
N TYR A 279 -5.47 -1.59 20.95
CA TYR A 279 -5.62 -1.69 22.40
C TYR A 279 -6.50 -2.88 22.81
N ALA A 280 -7.63 -3.10 22.11
CA ALA A 280 -8.49 -4.25 22.37
C ALA A 280 -7.77 -5.57 22.09
N THR A 281 -7.04 -5.68 20.96
CA THR A 281 -6.23 -6.84 20.60
C THR A 281 -5.17 -7.15 21.66
N TYR A 282 -4.48 -6.12 22.15
CA TYR A 282 -3.49 -6.26 23.24
C TYR A 282 -4.13 -6.74 24.55
N LYS A 283 -5.24 -6.12 24.98
CA LYS A 283 -5.93 -6.47 26.23
C LYS A 283 -6.51 -7.88 26.20
N LEU A 284 -6.91 -8.37 25.06
CA LEU A 284 -7.44 -9.73 24.86
C LEU A 284 -6.35 -10.74 24.44
N HIS A 285 -5.07 -10.39 24.63
CA HIS A 285 -3.91 -11.27 24.41
C HIS A 285 -3.90 -11.95 23.04
N LEU A 286 -4.35 -11.25 21.97
CA LEU A 286 -4.48 -11.75 20.60
C LEU A 286 -5.42 -12.98 20.44
N GLN A 287 -6.24 -13.30 21.43
CA GLN A 287 -7.11 -14.48 21.41
C GLN A 287 -8.37 -14.30 20.55
N VAL A 288 -8.71 -13.07 20.15
CA VAL A 288 -9.88 -12.77 19.35
C VAL A 288 -9.44 -12.55 17.89
N GLU A 289 -9.55 -13.59 17.06
CA GLU A 289 -9.06 -13.59 15.69
C GLU A 289 -9.60 -12.42 14.85
N PRO A 290 -10.90 -12.07 14.86
CA PRO A 290 -11.42 -10.94 14.08
C PRO A 290 -10.78 -9.60 14.43
N LEU A 291 -10.40 -9.37 15.71
CA LEU A 291 -9.73 -8.13 16.13
C LEU A 291 -8.32 -8.05 15.55
N THR A 292 -7.57 -9.16 15.59
CA THR A 292 -6.20 -9.21 15.04
C THR A 292 -6.21 -9.01 13.53
N VAL A 293 -7.14 -9.66 12.81
CA VAL A 293 -7.32 -9.48 11.37
C VAL A 293 -7.71 -8.03 11.05
N SER A 294 -8.67 -7.46 11.79
CA SER A 294 -9.12 -6.08 11.60
C SER A 294 -8.00 -5.07 11.90
N HIS A 295 -7.21 -5.30 12.95
CA HIS A 295 -6.07 -4.45 13.29
C HIS A 295 -5.05 -4.38 12.16
N GLN A 296 -4.70 -5.53 11.57
CA GLN A 296 -3.77 -5.59 10.42
C GLN A 296 -4.39 -4.95 9.15
N ALA A 297 -5.67 -5.20 8.86
CA ALA A 297 -6.35 -4.65 7.70
C ALA A 297 -6.50 -3.13 7.78
N ILE A 298 -6.84 -2.58 8.95
CA ILE A 298 -6.96 -1.14 9.18
C ILE A 298 -5.58 -0.48 9.16
N GLY A 299 -4.55 -1.12 9.72
CA GLY A 299 -3.17 -0.63 9.66
C GLY A 299 -2.65 -0.50 8.23
N SER A 300 -2.92 -1.48 7.39
CA SER A 300 -2.57 -1.40 5.97
C SER A 300 -3.41 -0.37 5.19
N ALA A 301 -4.69 -0.19 5.55
CA ALA A 301 -5.51 0.89 4.98
C ALA A 301 -5.02 2.29 5.41
N LEU A 302 -4.59 2.46 6.66
CA LEU A 302 -3.95 3.68 7.15
C LEU A 302 -2.66 3.97 6.38
N LEU A 303 -1.78 2.98 6.21
CA LEU A 303 -0.59 3.10 5.39
C LEU A 303 -0.95 3.56 3.97
N GLY A 304 -1.93 2.91 3.33
CA GLY A 304 -2.39 3.25 1.99
C GLY A 304 -2.93 4.68 1.89
N SER A 305 -3.68 5.16 2.89
CA SER A 305 -4.19 6.53 2.92
C SER A 305 -3.06 7.56 3.06
N LEU A 306 -2.04 7.26 3.87
CA LEU A 306 -0.85 8.11 4.02
C LEU A 306 0.03 8.12 2.75
N VAL A 307 0.19 6.98 2.06
CA VAL A 307 0.84 6.91 0.74
C VAL A 307 0.10 7.80 -0.26
N TRP A 308 -1.22 7.66 -0.34
CA TRP A 308 -2.04 8.48 -1.23
C TRP A 308 -1.90 9.98 -0.92
N PHE A 309 -2.05 10.34 0.35
CA PHE A 309 -1.85 11.70 0.82
C PHE A 309 -0.47 12.27 0.42
N THR A 310 0.59 11.50 0.69
CA THR A 310 1.97 11.90 0.42
C THR A 310 2.21 12.16 -1.06
N VAL A 311 1.75 11.25 -1.94
CA VAL A 311 1.90 11.42 -3.40
C VAL A 311 1.12 12.64 -3.89
N LEU A 312 -0.11 12.87 -3.41
CA LEU A 312 -0.89 14.06 -3.76
C LEU A 312 -0.21 15.35 -3.29
N ALA A 313 0.34 15.37 -2.06
CA ALA A 313 1.02 16.53 -1.51
C ALA A 313 2.29 16.87 -2.32
N PHE A 314 3.07 15.86 -2.76
CA PHE A 314 4.20 16.11 -3.67
C PHE A 314 3.76 16.60 -5.06
N LYS A 315 2.64 16.12 -5.59
CA LYS A 315 2.09 16.64 -6.87
C LYS A 315 1.70 18.11 -6.74
N ALA A 316 1.05 18.47 -5.63
CA ALA A 316 0.69 19.84 -5.34
C ALA A 316 1.92 20.79 -5.36
N THR A 317 3.01 20.38 -4.70
CA THR A 317 4.27 21.16 -4.66
C THR A 317 4.86 21.40 -6.05
N LYS A 318 4.79 20.41 -6.94
CA LYS A 318 5.32 20.53 -8.31
C LYS A 318 4.48 21.43 -9.19
N SER A 319 3.16 21.38 -9.08
CA SER A 319 2.26 22.25 -9.84
C SER A 319 2.53 23.72 -9.54
N GLU A 320 2.77 24.06 -8.27
CA GLU A 320 3.09 25.43 -7.81
C GLU A 320 4.43 25.93 -8.37
N GLN A 321 5.48 25.07 -8.41
CA GLN A 321 6.79 25.44 -8.94
C GLN A 321 6.77 25.76 -10.43
N ASN A 322 5.95 25.03 -11.21
CA ASN A 322 5.81 25.26 -12.65
C ASN A 322 5.09 26.58 -12.98
N GLN A 323 4.18 27.05 -12.12
CA GLN A 323 3.51 28.35 -12.29
C GLN A 323 4.36 29.53 -11.84
N ALA A 324 5.25 29.33 -10.85
CA ALA A 324 6.13 30.39 -10.33
C ALA A 324 7.32 30.72 -11.26
N GLN A 325 7.62 29.88 -12.28
CA GLN A 325 8.58 30.20 -13.33
C GLN A 325 7.88 30.93 -14.48
N PRO A 326 8.03 32.26 -14.62
CA PRO A 326 7.53 32.96 -15.81
C PRO A 326 8.23 32.36 -17.04
N ALA A 327 7.46 32.15 -18.11
CA ALA A 327 7.97 31.74 -19.39
C ALA A 327 9.06 32.73 -19.82
N ILE A 328 10.33 32.37 -19.62
CA ILE A 328 11.44 33.06 -20.24
C ILE A 328 11.28 32.73 -21.73
N ARG A 329 10.73 33.69 -22.47
CA ARG A 329 10.68 33.69 -23.95
C ARG A 329 12.05 34.07 -24.48
#